data_f4b719b1282e5e68b7e2f87582a41398
#
_entry.id   f4b719b1282e5e68b7e2f87582a41398
#
_cell.length_a   1.000
_cell.length_b   1.000
_cell.length_c   1.000
_cell.angle_alpha   90.00
_cell.angle_beta   90.00
_cell.angle_gamma   90.00
#
_symmetry.space_group_name_H-M   'P 1'
#
loop_
_entity.id
_entity.type
_entity.pdbx_description
1 polymer ?
#
loop_
_entity_poly.entity_id
_entity_poly.type
_entity_poly.pdbx_seq_one_letter_code
_entity_poly.pdbx_strand_id
1 'polypeptide(L)'
;TTYDKHCLHLSKEEVEAKLAAGVPYVIRQNNPTEGTTTFHDEIYGDITVDNSELDDMILIKSDGYPTYNFANVVDDHLMGITHVVRGNEYLSSSPKYNRLYEAFGWEVPVYVHCPLITDENHNKLSKRSGHSSFEDLIDQGFLTEAVVNFVALLGWSPADNQEIMSLDELIRRFDYHHMSKSPAVFDYTKLKWMNGEYIKAMDFDKFYEMALPYIKKVITKDYDLKKIARMVQSRIEIFPDIEEHIDFFEKLPEYDPAMYTHCLLYTSDAADDLLC
;
A
#
# COMPACT_ATOMS: atom_id res chain seq x y z
N THR A 1 24.43 15.56 -13.17
CA THR A 1 25.81 16.12 -13.05
C THR A 1 26.20 16.09 -11.60
N THR A 2 27.24 15.34 -11.28
CA THR A 2 27.83 15.23 -9.94
C THR A 2 28.43 16.58 -9.54
N TYR A 3 28.39 16.94 -8.26
CA TYR A 3 29.05 18.13 -7.75
C TYR A 3 30.57 18.00 -7.89
N ASP A 4 31.22 19.05 -8.40
CA ASP A 4 32.66 19.07 -8.75
C ASP A 4 33.61 19.26 -7.57
N LYS A 5 33.09 19.35 -6.35
CA LYS A 5 33.83 19.61 -5.10
C LYS A 5 34.66 20.90 -5.10
N HIS A 6 34.37 21.87 -5.99
CA HIS A 6 35.12 23.12 -6.11
C HIS A 6 35.30 23.83 -4.76
N CYS A 7 34.28 23.96 -3.94
CA CYS A 7 34.36 24.65 -2.66
C CYS A 7 35.12 23.88 -1.57
N LEU A 8 35.36 22.58 -1.74
CA LEU A 8 36.10 21.76 -0.77
C LEU A 8 37.58 22.21 -0.65
N HIS A 9 38.12 22.79 -1.72
CA HIS A 9 39.53 23.20 -1.81
C HIS A 9 39.78 24.68 -1.50
N LEU A 10 38.72 25.44 -1.11
CA LEU A 10 38.88 26.83 -0.65
C LEU A 10 39.59 26.86 0.70
N SER A 11 40.46 27.84 0.88
CA SER A 11 41.10 28.06 2.18
C SER A 11 40.05 28.51 3.24
N LYS A 12 40.41 28.35 4.50
CA LYS A 12 39.55 28.78 5.60
C LYS A 12 39.27 30.27 5.53
N GLU A 13 40.27 31.08 5.21
CA GLU A 13 40.20 32.53 5.06
C GLU A 13 39.25 32.93 3.93
N GLU A 14 39.28 32.20 2.78
CA GLU A 14 38.39 32.46 1.65
C GLU A 14 36.93 32.12 2.02
N VAL A 15 36.71 31.03 2.76
CA VAL A 15 35.39 30.65 3.23
C VAL A 15 34.84 31.69 4.19
N GLU A 16 35.65 32.13 5.19
CA GLU A 16 35.26 33.16 6.17
C GLU A 16 34.94 34.49 5.49
N ALA A 17 35.76 34.89 4.50
CA ALA A 17 35.51 36.13 3.75
C ALA A 17 34.20 36.09 2.96
N LYS A 18 33.87 34.94 2.33
CA LYS A 18 32.61 34.78 1.61
C LYS A 18 31.40 34.76 2.56
N LEU A 19 31.53 34.11 3.72
CA LEU A 19 30.47 34.11 4.74
C LEU A 19 30.24 35.53 5.30
N ALA A 20 31.32 36.29 5.60
CA ALA A 20 31.23 37.68 6.07
C ALA A 20 30.62 38.60 5.00
N ALA A 21 30.83 38.34 3.73
CA ALA A 21 30.22 39.05 2.60
C ALA A 21 28.76 38.69 2.34
N GLY A 22 28.17 37.76 3.10
CA GLY A 22 26.79 37.30 2.94
C GLY A 22 26.52 36.50 1.67
N VAL A 23 27.55 35.85 1.09
CA VAL A 23 27.38 35.02 -0.10
C VAL A 23 26.50 33.83 0.26
N PRO A 24 25.39 33.54 -0.46
CA PRO A 24 24.55 32.41 -0.21
C PRO A 24 25.34 31.08 -0.37
N TYR A 25 25.14 30.13 0.54
CA TYR A 25 25.81 28.84 0.53
C TYR A 25 24.87 27.71 0.94
N VAL A 26 25.31 26.49 0.66
CA VAL A 26 24.68 25.25 1.13
C VAL A 26 25.74 24.42 1.85
N ILE A 27 25.30 23.55 2.76
CA ILE A 27 26.18 22.54 3.37
C ILE A 27 25.95 21.21 2.64
N ARG A 28 27.04 20.60 2.18
CA ARG A 28 27.02 19.31 1.48
C ARG A 28 27.70 18.23 2.30
N GLN A 29 27.25 17.01 2.10
CA GLN A 29 28.00 15.82 2.50
C GLN A 29 29.28 15.74 1.66
N ASN A 30 30.36 15.30 2.25
CA ASN A 30 31.60 15.00 1.54
C ASN A 30 31.83 13.50 1.56
N ASN A 31 31.42 12.84 0.49
CA ASN A 31 31.63 11.38 0.32
C ASN A 31 33.00 11.08 -0.21
N PRO A 32 33.62 9.93 0.17
CA PRO A 32 34.79 9.42 -0.51
C PRO A 32 34.49 9.14 -1.98
N THR A 33 35.51 9.28 -2.84
CA THR A 33 35.40 9.00 -4.28
C THR A 33 35.98 7.64 -4.67
N GLU A 34 36.73 7.03 -3.75
CA GLU A 34 37.39 5.73 -3.95
C GLU A 34 36.87 4.69 -2.96
N GLY A 35 36.95 3.42 -3.32
CA GLY A 35 36.45 2.30 -2.51
C GLY A 35 34.96 2.09 -2.64
N THR A 36 34.39 1.34 -1.72
CA THR A 36 32.99 0.95 -1.73
C THR A 36 32.31 1.24 -0.39
N THR A 37 30.99 1.44 -0.42
CA THR A 37 30.15 1.48 0.77
C THR A 37 29.17 0.32 0.71
N THR A 38 29.15 -0.49 1.77
CA THR A 38 28.22 -1.63 1.90
C THR A 38 27.25 -1.37 3.03
N PHE A 39 25.98 -1.73 2.83
CA PHE A 39 24.97 -1.74 3.88
C PHE A 39 24.15 -3.03 3.78
N HIS A 40 23.58 -3.44 4.91
CA HIS A 40 22.68 -4.58 4.98
C HIS A 40 21.22 -4.13 4.93
N ASP A 41 20.42 -4.84 4.12
CA ASP A 41 18.96 -4.72 4.08
C ASP A 41 18.34 -6.09 4.37
N GLU A 42 17.38 -6.16 5.26
CA GLU A 42 16.79 -7.43 5.71
C GLU A 42 16.13 -8.23 4.56
N ILE A 43 15.65 -7.52 3.52
CA ILE A 43 15.00 -8.15 2.37
C ILE A 43 16.01 -8.40 1.24
N TYR A 44 16.80 -7.38 0.90
CA TYR A 44 17.71 -7.45 -0.26
C TYR A 44 19.08 -8.04 0.06
N GLY A 45 19.44 -8.14 1.34
CA GLY A 45 20.75 -8.59 1.80
C GLY A 45 21.81 -7.50 1.69
N ASP A 46 23.07 -7.89 1.61
CA ASP A 46 24.20 -6.95 1.51
C ASP A 46 24.23 -6.28 0.14
N ILE A 47 24.18 -4.95 0.15
CA ILE A 47 24.23 -4.10 -1.04
C ILE A 47 25.51 -3.27 -0.98
N THR A 48 26.35 -3.43 -2.00
CA THR A 48 27.61 -2.72 -2.13
C THR A 48 27.56 -1.79 -3.34
N VAL A 49 27.91 -0.53 -3.14
CA VAL A 49 28.00 0.48 -4.19
C VAL A 49 29.41 1.06 -4.26
N ASP A 50 29.86 1.43 -5.45
CA ASP A 50 31.13 2.16 -5.63
C ASP A 50 30.94 3.59 -5.11
N ASN A 51 31.91 4.08 -4.34
CA ASN A 51 31.85 5.43 -3.78
C ASN A 51 31.86 6.54 -4.85
N SER A 52 32.40 6.25 -6.05
CA SER A 52 32.35 7.18 -7.18
C SER A 52 30.89 7.47 -7.68
N GLU A 53 29.91 6.58 -7.35
CA GLU A 53 28.51 6.76 -7.67
C GLU A 53 27.77 7.61 -6.61
N LEU A 54 28.38 7.85 -5.45
CA LEU A 54 27.79 8.63 -4.36
C LEU A 54 27.97 10.12 -4.62
N ASP A 55 26.89 10.84 -4.90
CA ASP A 55 26.92 12.30 -4.98
C ASP A 55 26.99 12.95 -3.59
N ASP A 56 27.63 14.12 -3.52
CA ASP A 56 27.67 14.95 -2.32
C ASP A 56 26.34 15.69 -2.17
N MET A 57 25.36 15.04 -1.59
CA MET A 57 24.01 15.62 -1.43
C MET A 57 24.02 16.87 -0.56
N ILE A 58 23.12 17.79 -0.83
CA ILE A 58 22.91 18.95 0.04
C ILE A 58 22.27 18.47 1.35
N LEU A 59 22.86 18.83 2.48
CA LEU A 59 22.35 18.57 3.81
C LEU A 59 21.51 19.75 4.31
N ILE A 60 22.06 20.98 4.24
CA ILE A 60 21.39 22.23 4.63
C ILE A 60 21.30 23.13 3.42
N LYS A 61 20.12 23.62 3.12
CA LYS A 61 19.83 24.56 2.03
C LYS A 61 20.28 25.98 2.38
N SER A 62 20.32 26.86 1.38
CA SER A 62 20.71 28.27 1.54
C SER A 62 19.72 29.06 2.43
N ASP A 63 18.52 28.57 2.63
CA ASP A 63 17.52 29.14 3.55
C ASP A 63 17.70 28.68 5.02
N GLY A 64 18.72 27.85 5.29
CA GLY A 64 19.01 27.30 6.61
C GLY A 64 18.21 26.03 6.98
N TYR A 65 17.27 25.59 6.14
CA TYR A 65 16.50 24.37 6.41
C TYR A 65 17.22 23.13 5.90
N PRO A 66 17.13 21.99 6.63
CA PRO A 66 17.68 20.72 6.17
C PRO A 66 16.92 20.22 4.93
N THR A 67 17.61 19.42 4.13
CA THR A 67 16.93 18.57 3.13
C THR A 67 16.30 17.36 3.83
N TYR A 68 15.32 16.74 3.17
CA TYR A 68 14.72 15.49 3.65
C TYR A 68 15.78 14.42 3.97
N ASN A 69 16.75 14.25 3.09
CA ASN A 69 17.81 13.23 3.22
C ASN A 69 18.72 13.43 4.44
N PHE A 70 18.81 14.64 4.96
CA PHE A 70 19.55 14.92 6.19
C PHE A 70 18.64 14.85 7.42
N ALA A 71 17.44 15.44 7.33
CA ALA A 71 16.50 15.49 8.42
C ALA A 71 16.10 14.08 8.87
N ASN A 72 15.84 13.15 7.94
CA ASN A 72 15.42 11.80 8.29
C ASN A 72 16.46 11.06 9.14
N VAL A 73 17.75 11.20 8.85
CA VAL A 73 18.84 10.56 9.62
C VAL A 73 18.90 11.13 11.03
N VAL A 74 18.77 12.44 11.16
CA VAL A 74 18.81 13.12 12.47
C VAL A 74 17.57 12.77 13.30
N ASP A 75 16.40 12.83 12.68
CA ASP A 75 15.13 12.55 13.34
C ASP A 75 15.05 11.07 13.77
N ASP A 76 15.41 10.14 12.90
CA ASP A 76 15.42 8.71 13.22
C ASP A 76 16.34 8.42 14.41
N HIS A 77 17.54 9.01 14.44
CA HIS A 77 18.45 8.84 15.56
C HIS A 77 17.89 9.45 16.87
N LEU A 78 17.43 10.70 16.84
CA LEU A 78 16.95 11.40 18.03
C LEU A 78 15.63 10.84 18.56
N MET A 79 14.80 10.24 17.68
CA MET A 79 13.55 9.57 18.06
C MET A 79 13.75 8.11 18.47
N GLY A 80 14.97 7.58 18.38
CA GLY A 80 15.29 6.21 18.76
C GLY A 80 14.68 5.16 17.83
N ILE A 81 14.57 5.48 16.53
CA ILE A 81 14.07 4.55 15.52
C ILE A 81 15.06 3.38 15.38
N THR A 82 14.56 2.16 15.55
CA THR A 82 15.35 0.94 15.46
C THR A 82 15.31 0.30 14.07
N HIS A 83 14.17 0.44 13.37
CA HIS A 83 13.92 -0.14 12.06
C HIS A 83 13.35 0.92 11.10
N VAL A 84 13.95 1.07 9.93
CA VAL A 84 13.47 1.94 8.86
C VAL A 84 12.80 1.09 7.80
N VAL A 85 11.46 1.09 7.79
CA VAL A 85 10.65 0.36 6.81
C VAL A 85 10.13 1.35 5.76
N ARG A 86 10.51 1.17 4.50
CA ARG A 86 10.13 2.09 3.41
C ARG A 86 10.21 1.42 2.03
N GLY A 87 9.79 2.12 0.99
CA GLY A 87 9.83 1.62 -0.38
C GLY A 87 11.26 1.44 -0.91
N ASN A 88 11.45 0.49 -1.81
CA ASN A 88 12.76 0.14 -2.39
C ASN A 88 13.39 1.24 -3.25
N GLU A 89 12.66 2.32 -3.59
CA GLU A 89 13.23 3.49 -4.25
C GLU A 89 14.34 4.19 -3.45
N TYR A 90 14.40 3.95 -2.15
CA TYR A 90 15.44 4.51 -1.28
C TYR A 90 16.70 3.65 -1.17
N LEU A 91 16.74 2.46 -1.78
CA LEU A 91 17.93 1.60 -1.77
C LEU A 91 19.17 2.34 -2.27
N SER A 92 19.05 3.12 -3.35
CA SER A 92 20.17 3.91 -3.92
C SER A 92 20.64 5.07 -3.02
N SER A 93 19.80 5.52 -2.09
CA SER A 93 20.13 6.60 -1.16
C SER A 93 20.72 6.08 0.16
N SER A 94 20.42 4.85 0.54
CA SER A 94 20.81 4.25 1.82
C SER A 94 22.32 4.27 2.10
N PRO A 95 23.22 4.06 1.12
CA PRO A 95 24.66 4.21 1.35
C PRO A 95 25.06 5.60 1.83
N LYS A 96 24.41 6.66 1.31
CA LYS A 96 24.66 8.06 1.74
C LYS A 96 24.19 8.32 3.16
N TYR A 97 23.09 7.69 3.57
CA TYR A 97 22.60 7.78 4.95
C TYR A 97 23.54 7.06 5.91
N ASN A 98 24.03 5.87 5.57
CA ASN A 98 25.01 5.17 6.39
C ASN A 98 26.27 6.01 6.62
N ARG A 99 26.75 6.69 5.58
CA ARG A 99 27.88 7.62 5.71
C ARG A 99 27.61 8.77 6.69
N LEU A 100 26.35 9.23 6.81
CA LEU A 100 25.98 10.24 7.82
C LEU A 100 25.98 9.65 9.22
N TYR A 101 25.37 8.46 9.42
CA TYR A 101 25.42 7.77 10.72
C TYR A 101 26.86 7.54 11.17
N GLU A 102 27.73 7.05 10.28
CA GLU A 102 29.15 6.86 10.55
C GLU A 102 29.85 8.17 10.93
N ALA A 103 29.60 9.25 10.19
CA ALA A 103 30.22 10.55 10.44
C ALA A 103 29.80 11.17 11.79
N PHE A 104 28.61 10.88 12.26
CA PHE A 104 28.12 11.28 13.58
C PHE A 104 28.51 10.29 14.70
N GLY A 105 29.06 9.13 14.37
CA GLY A 105 29.32 8.05 15.33
C GLY A 105 28.06 7.42 15.89
N TRP A 106 26.97 7.45 15.12
CA TRP A 106 25.68 6.87 15.49
C TRP A 106 25.52 5.45 14.96
N GLU A 107 24.74 4.64 15.67
CA GLU A 107 24.34 3.31 15.22
C GLU A 107 23.39 3.41 14.02
N VAL A 108 23.66 2.61 12.99
CA VAL A 108 22.80 2.53 11.78
C VAL A 108 21.57 1.70 12.12
N PRO A 109 20.35 2.17 11.83
CA PRO A 109 19.13 1.40 12.05
C PRO A 109 19.05 0.18 11.10
N VAL A 110 18.20 -0.78 11.46
CA VAL A 110 17.88 -1.91 10.58
C VAL A 110 17.07 -1.40 9.39
N TYR A 111 17.49 -1.72 8.15
CA TYR A 111 16.78 -1.35 6.94
C TYR A 111 15.89 -2.50 6.45
N VAL A 112 14.64 -2.16 6.13
CA VAL A 112 13.65 -3.05 5.53
C VAL A 112 13.03 -2.33 4.33
N HIS A 113 13.54 -2.58 3.12
CA HIS A 113 12.99 -1.95 1.92
C HIS A 113 11.91 -2.83 1.29
N CYS A 114 10.66 -2.36 1.37
CA CYS A 114 9.50 -3.06 0.82
C CYS A 114 9.52 -3.07 -0.71
N PRO A 115 8.99 -4.13 -1.36
CA PRO A 115 8.88 -4.19 -2.80
C PRO A 115 7.98 -3.09 -3.36
N LEU A 116 8.19 -2.74 -4.63
CA LEU A 116 7.33 -1.82 -5.34
C LEU A 116 5.93 -2.43 -5.50
N ILE A 117 4.90 -1.61 -5.30
CA ILE A 117 3.51 -1.97 -5.61
C ILE A 117 3.16 -1.37 -6.97
N THR A 118 2.65 -2.19 -7.88
CA THR A 118 2.27 -1.82 -9.25
C THR A 118 0.79 -2.09 -9.50
N ASP A 119 0.26 -1.49 -10.56
CA ASP A 119 -1.00 -1.90 -11.14
C ASP A 119 -0.85 -3.20 -11.97
N GLU A 120 -1.94 -3.69 -12.53
CA GLU A 120 -1.97 -4.89 -13.40
C GLU A 120 -1.12 -4.74 -14.67
N ASN A 121 -0.82 -3.52 -15.09
CA ASN A 121 0.04 -3.21 -16.23
C ASN A 121 1.50 -3.01 -15.84
N HIS A 122 1.87 -3.34 -14.60
CA HIS A 122 3.19 -3.16 -14.02
C HIS A 122 3.66 -1.70 -13.93
N ASN A 123 2.75 -0.72 -13.99
CA ASN A 123 3.09 0.66 -13.70
C ASN A 123 3.05 0.92 -12.20
N LYS A 124 3.95 1.79 -11.71
CA LYS A 124 3.95 2.20 -10.30
C LYS A 124 2.58 2.78 -9.92
N LEU A 125 1.95 2.26 -8.87
CA LEU A 125 0.73 2.82 -8.31
C LEU A 125 0.94 4.29 -7.93
N SER A 126 0.02 5.14 -8.35
CA SER A 126 0.08 6.58 -8.05
C SER A 126 -1.27 7.08 -7.54
N LYS A 127 -1.25 8.14 -6.74
CA LYS A 127 -2.48 8.81 -6.24
C LYS A 127 -3.43 9.26 -7.37
N ARG A 128 -2.97 9.31 -8.62
CA ARG A 128 -3.79 9.71 -9.79
C ARG A 128 -4.58 8.55 -10.39
N SER A 129 -4.32 7.31 -9.99
CA SER A 129 -5.03 6.13 -10.50
C SER A 129 -6.40 5.89 -9.84
N GLY A 130 -6.83 6.73 -8.89
CA GLY A 130 -8.21 6.76 -8.37
C GLY A 130 -8.58 5.66 -7.35
N HIS A 131 -7.64 4.77 -6.98
CA HIS A 131 -7.91 3.63 -6.11
C HIS A 131 -6.76 3.38 -5.11
N SER A 132 -6.03 4.41 -4.73
CA SER A 132 -4.73 4.21 -4.07
C SER A 132 -4.64 4.73 -2.64
N SER A 133 -5.67 5.36 -2.10
CA SER A 133 -5.72 5.72 -0.69
C SER A 133 -6.60 4.74 0.10
N PHE A 134 -6.31 4.62 1.38
CA PHE A 134 -7.15 3.82 2.28
C PHE A 134 -8.58 4.37 2.34
N GLU A 135 -8.73 5.68 2.41
CA GLU A 135 -10.01 6.38 2.44
C GLU A 135 -10.84 6.08 1.20
N ASP A 136 -10.23 6.11 0.00
CA ASP A 136 -10.93 5.79 -1.25
C ASP A 136 -11.50 4.35 -1.24
N LEU A 137 -10.77 3.40 -0.65
CA LEU A 137 -11.24 2.02 -0.54
C LEU A 137 -12.41 1.89 0.46
N ILE A 138 -12.34 2.57 1.60
CA ILE A 138 -13.44 2.57 2.57
C ILE A 138 -14.69 3.21 1.98
N ASP A 139 -14.56 4.32 1.25
CA ASP A 139 -15.68 4.99 0.57
C ASP A 139 -16.31 4.11 -0.52
N GLN A 140 -15.55 3.21 -1.13
CA GLN A 140 -16.04 2.20 -2.06
C GLN A 140 -16.74 1.02 -1.36
N GLY A 141 -16.78 0.96 -0.04
CA GLY A 141 -17.47 -0.07 0.73
C GLY A 141 -16.63 -1.29 1.10
N PHE A 142 -15.30 -1.17 1.06
CA PHE A 142 -14.41 -2.19 1.60
C PHE A 142 -14.35 -2.13 3.13
N LEU A 143 -14.17 -3.28 3.76
CA LEU A 143 -13.94 -3.40 5.19
C LEU A 143 -12.48 -3.12 5.53
N THR A 144 -12.24 -2.39 6.61
CA THR A 144 -10.90 -2.10 7.11
C THR A 144 -10.06 -3.37 7.29
N GLU A 145 -10.66 -4.41 7.89
CA GLU A 145 -10.01 -5.69 8.14
C GLU A 145 -9.57 -6.38 6.85
N ALA A 146 -10.40 -6.33 5.80
CA ALA A 146 -10.08 -6.90 4.50
C ALA A 146 -8.94 -6.13 3.81
N VAL A 147 -8.98 -4.79 3.85
CA VAL A 147 -7.92 -3.94 3.28
C VAL A 147 -6.59 -4.19 3.98
N VAL A 148 -6.57 -4.24 5.32
CA VAL A 148 -5.34 -4.51 6.11
C VAL A 148 -4.77 -5.89 5.77
N ASN A 149 -5.62 -6.93 5.71
CA ASN A 149 -5.17 -8.27 5.34
C ASN A 149 -4.62 -8.32 3.91
N PHE A 150 -5.31 -7.70 2.95
CA PHE A 150 -4.85 -7.64 1.57
C PHE A 150 -3.50 -6.93 1.44
N VAL A 151 -3.34 -5.76 2.09
CA VAL A 151 -2.08 -5.00 2.06
C VAL A 151 -0.93 -5.79 2.69
N ALA A 152 -1.19 -6.54 3.77
CA ALA A 152 -0.17 -7.41 4.36
C ALA A 152 0.33 -8.48 3.39
N LEU A 153 -0.53 -8.98 2.49
CA LEU A 153 -0.15 -9.97 1.48
C LEU A 153 0.56 -9.36 0.26
N LEU A 154 0.64 -8.03 0.15
CA LEU A 154 1.41 -7.37 -0.91
C LEU A 154 2.90 -7.48 -0.61
N GLY A 155 3.51 -8.52 -1.13
CA GLY A 155 4.95 -8.78 -0.96
C GLY A 155 5.30 -9.72 0.19
N TRP A 156 4.34 -10.17 0.99
CA TRP A 156 4.52 -11.21 2.00
C TRP A 156 3.48 -12.32 1.81
N SER A 157 3.83 -13.55 2.18
CA SER A 157 2.89 -14.68 2.23
C SER A 157 3.24 -15.61 3.39
N PRO A 158 2.22 -16.14 4.09
CA PRO A 158 2.45 -17.16 5.10
C PRO A 158 2.87 -18.50 4.47
N ALA A 159 3.59 -19.31 5.21
CA ALA A 159 4.16 -20.57 4.72
C ALA A 159 3.09 -21.59 4.25
N ASP A 160 1.88 -21.52 4.77
CA ASP A 160 0.75 -22.38 4.42
C ASP A 160 -0.19 -21.79 3.35
N ASN A 161 0.15 -20.64 2.78
CA ASN A 161 -0.63 -19.89 1.80
C ASN A 161 -2.06 -19.51 2.27
N GLN A 162 -2.31 -19.39 3.58
CA GLN A 162 -3.58 -18.88 4.08
C GLN A 162 -3.73 -17.41 3.70
N GLU A 163 -4.83 -17.06 3.01
CA GLU A 163 -5.04 -15.70 2.53
C GLU A 163 -5.95 -14.86 3.43
N ILE A 164 -6.95 -15.49 4.06
CA ILE A 164 -7.89 -14.79 4.96
C ILE A 164 -7.44 -15.00 6.41
N MET A 165 -7.09 -13.89 7.07
CA MET A 165 -6.57 -13.89 8.43
C MET A 165 -7.15 -12.74 9.24
N SER A 166 -7.53 -12.99 10.49
CA SER A 166 -7.85 -11.91 11.42
C SER A 166 -6.62 -11.03 11.70
N LEU A 167 -6.85 -9.81 12.19
CA LEU A 167 -5.73 -8.92 12.58
C LEU A 167 -4.81 -9.59 13.61
N ASP A 168 -5.38 -10.31 14.59
CA ASP A 168 -4.60 -11.03 15.60
C ASP A 168 -3.76 -12.16 14.99
N GLU A 169 -4.25 -12.83 13.95
CA GLU A 169 -3.48 -13.82 13.21
C GLU A 169 -2.37 -13.17 12.40
N LEU A 170 -2.65 -12.05 11.72
CA LEU A 170 -1.64 -11.28 11.01
C LEU A 170 -0.51 -10.84 11.94
N ILE A 171 -0.84 -10.27 13.10
CA ILE A 171 0.16 -9.84 14.11
C ILE A 171 1.05 -10.99 14.55
N ARG A 172 0.48 -12.19 14.75
CA ARG A 172 1.26 -13.36 15.18
C ARG A 172 2.12 -13.98 14.08
N ARG A 173 1.72 -13.83 12.82
CA ARG A 173 2.31 -14.59 11.69
C ARG A 173 3.17 -13.74 10.79
N PHE A 174 2.94 -12.42 10.76
CA PHE A 174 3.70 -11.52 9.89
C PHE A 174 5.18 -11.51 10.29
N ASP A 175 6.04 -11.77 9.31
CA ASP A 175 7.48 -11.73 9.46
C ASP A 175 8.10 -11.09 8.21
N TYR A 176 8.68 -9.90 8.37
CA TYR A 176 9.26 -9.16 7.25
C TYR A 176 10.44 -9.87 6.59
N HIS A 177 11.12 -10.81 7.28
CA HIS A 177 12.21 -11.61 6.68
C HIS A 177 11.71 -12.53 5.54
N HIS A 178 10.40 -12.78 5.48
CA HIS A 178 9.78 -13.57 4.41
C HIS A 178 9.13 -12.71 3.33
N MET A 179 9.44 -11.41 3.29
CA MET A 179 8.96 -10.54 2.21
C MET A 179 9.69 -10.82 0.90
N SER A 180 8.95 -10.72 -0.21
CA SER A 180 9.47 -10.89 -1.56
C SER A 180 10.29 -9.68 -2.00
N LYS A 181 11.33 -9.91 -2.82
CA LYS A 181 12.07 -8.84 -3.52
C LYS A 181 11.35 -8.35 -4.77
N SER A 182 10.44 -9.18 -5.31
CA SER A 182 9.72 -8.90 -6.55
C SER A 182 8.60 -7.88 -6.31
N PRO A 183 8.31 -7.00 -7.28
CA PRO A 183 7.16 -6.12 -7.22
C PRO A 183 5.86 -6.90 -6.96
N ALA A 184 4.98 -6.34 -6.15
CA ALA A 184 3.65 -6.88 -5.89
C ALA A 184 2.62 -6.15 -6.77
N VAL A 185 1.68 -6.90 -7.35
CA VAL A 185 0.59 -6.34 -8.13
C VAL A 185 -0.59 -6.05 -7.21
N PHE A 186 -1.13 -4.84 -7.26
CA PHE A 186 -2.38 -4.50 -6.60
C PHE A 186 -3.54 -5.04 -7.43
N ASP A 187 -3.98 -6.25 -7.08
CA ASP A 187 -5.09 -6.94 -7.73
C ASP A 187 -6.41 -6.55 -7.05
N TYR A 188 -7.16 -5.68 -7.71
CA TYR A 188 -8.44 -5.18 -7.22
C TYR A 188 -9.52 -6.28 -7.15
N THR A 189 -9.49 -7.23 -8.09
CA THR A 189 -10.40 -8.37 -8.10
C THR A 189 -10.16 -9.27 -6.89
N LYS A 190 -8.89 -9.53 -6.58
CA LYS A 190 -8.52 -10.26 -5.36
C LYS A 190 -8.97 -9.54 -4.09
N LEU A 191 -8.79 -8.22 -4.02
CA LEU A 191 -9.24 -7.43 -2.87
C LEU A 191 -10.77 -7.53 -2.70
N LYS A 192 -11.54 -7.44 -3.79
CA LYS A 192 -13.00 -7.63 -3.74
C LYS A 192 -13.38 -9.01 -3.23
N TRP A 193 -12.78 -10.05 -3.78
CA TRP A 193 -13.02 -11.41 -3.31
C TRP A 193 -12.72 -11.57 -1.81
N MET A 194 -11.55 -11.09 -1.36
CA MET A 194 -11.20 -11.14 0.06
C MET A 194 -12.23 -10.42 0.92
N ASN A 195 -12.65 -9.23 0.51
CA ASN A 195 -13.67 -8.46 1.22
C ASN A 195 -15.00 -9.23 1.32
N GLY A 196 -15.41 -9.90 0.24
CA GLY A 196 -16.58 -10.77 0.23
C GLY A 196 -16.48 -11.91 1.25
N GLU A 197 -15.29 -12.52 1.43
CA GLU A 197 -15.08 -13.56 2.44
C GLU A 197 -15.24 -13.01 3.88
N TYR A 198 -14.76 -11.78 4.16
CA TYR A 198 -14.99 -11.12 5.44
C TYR A 198 -16.48 -10.78 5.67
N ILE A 199 -17.20 -10.32 4.62
CA ILE A 199 -18.66 -10.04 4.70
C ILE A 199 -19.43 -11.34 4.99
N LYS A 200 -19.09 -12.44 4.32
CA LYS A 200 -19.73 -13.75 4.54
C LYS A 200 -19.53 -14.27 5.97
N ALA A 201 -18.35 -14.05 6.53
CA ALA A 201 -17.98 -14.50 7.87
C ALA A 201 -18.50 -13.56 8.99
N MET A 202 -18.96 -12.35 8.62
CA MET A 202 -19.42 -11.35 9.58
C MET A 202 -20.68 -11.81 10.31
N ASP A 203 -20.77 -11.47 11.61
CA ASP A 203 -22.02 -11.62 12.36
C ASP A 203 -23.18 -10.92 11.64
N PHE A 204 -24.33 -11.61 11.59
CA PHE A 204 -25.46 -11.12 10.80
C PHE A 204 -26.03 -9.80 11.29
N ASP A 205 -26.09 -9.56 12.60
CA ASP A 205 -26.65 -8.31 13.11
C ASP A 205 -25.72 -7.13 12.78
N LYS A 206 -24.38 -7.33 12.90
CA LYS A 206 -23.39 -6.35 12.44
C LYS A 206 -23.52 -6.11 10.92
N PHE A 207 -23.61 -7.17 10.13
CA PHE A 207 -23.83 -7.06 8.69
C PHE A 207 -25.09 -6.27 8.37
N TYR A 208 -26.21 -6.59 9.05
CA TYR A 208 -27.48 -5.91 8.80
C TYR A 208 -27.41 -4.41 9.08
N GLU A 209 -26.77 -4.01 10.18
CA GLU A 209 -26.56 -2.59 10.50
C GLU A 209 -25.82 -1.85 9.38
N MET A 210 -24.75 -2.45 8.86
CA MET A 210 -23.95 -1.87 7.79
C MET A 210 -24.65 -1.90 6.43
N ALA A 211 -25.44 -2.93 6.14
CA ALA A 211 -26.18 -3.10 4.90
C ALA A 211 -27.43 -2.20 4.81
N LEU A 212 -28.02 -1.85 5.95
CA LEU A 212 -29.31 -1.15 6.02
C LEU A 212 -29.36 0.16 5.23
N PRO A 213 -28.32 1.04 5.23
CA PRO A 213 -28.33 2.24 4.41
C PRO A 213 -28.43 1.94 2.90
N TYR A 214 -27.75 0.90 2.41
CA TYR A 214 -27.79 0.49 1.01
C TYR A 214 -29.12 -0.14 0.63
N ILE A 215 -29.67 -1.00 1.50
CA ILE A 215 -30.99 -1.60 1.28
C ILE A 215 -32.07 -0.51 1.20
N LYS A 216 -32.06 0.49 2.10
CA LYS A 216 -33.03 1.57 2.12
C LYS A 216 -32.94 2.55 0.96
N LYS A 217 -31.84 2.58 0.23
CA LYS A 217 -31.74 3.37 -1.02
C LYS A 217 -32.63 2.79 -2.12
N VAL A 218 -32.79 1.47 -2.16
CA VAL A 218 -33.50 0.75 -3.21
C VAL A 218 -34.92 0.38 -2.76
N ILE A 219 -35.05 -0.21 -1.58
CA ILE A 219 -36.35 -0.75 -1.08
C ILE A 219 -37.17 0.37 -0.48
N THR A 220 -38.31 0.65 -1.14
CA THR A 220 -39.27 1.68 -0.73
C THR A 220 -40.57 1.08 -0.19
N LYS A 221 -40.88 -0.19 -0.54
CA LYS A 221 -42.07 -0.92 -0.09
C LYS A 221 -41.84 -1.57 1.27
N ASP A 222 -42.93 -1.96 1.90
CA ASP A 222 -42.93 -2.63 3.21
C ASP A 222 -42.53 -4.10 3.08
N TYR A 223 -41.23 -4.35 3.01
CA TYR A 223 -40.64 -5.69 2.99
C TYR A 223 -39.90 -5.97 4.30
N ASP A 224 -39.70 -7.25 4.61
CA ASP A 224 -38.82 -7.68 5.69
C ASP A 224 -37.34 -7.48 5.29
N LEU A 225 -36.80 -6.31 5.66
CA LEU A 225 -35.44 -5.93 5.30
C LEU A 225 -34.37 -6.87 5.86
N LYS A 226 -34.64 -7.55 7.00
CA LYS A 226 -33.71 -8.57 7.55
C LYS A 226 -33.65 -9.80 6.65
N LYS A 227 -34.76 -10.23 6.06
CA LYS A 227 -34.76 -11.33 5.09
C LYS A 227 -34.00 -10.96 3.83
N ILE A 228 -34.19 -9.74 3.32
CA ILE A 228 -33.44 -9.23 2.16
C ILE A 228 -31.94 -9.21 2.47
N ALA A 229 -31.54 -8.65 3.60
CA ALA A 229 -30.13 -8.62 4.02
C ALA A 229 -29.53 -10.03 4.09
N ARG A 230 -30.26 -11.01 4.65
CA ARG A 230 -29.81 -12.40 4.74
C ARG A 230 -29.58 -13.06 3.38
N MET A 231 -30.35 -12.68 2.36
CA MET A 231 -30.22 -13.19 1.00
C MET A 231 -28.94 -12.70 0.32
N VAL A 232 -28.50 -11.48 0.62
CA VAL A 232 -27.38 -10.83 -0.10
C VAL A 232 -26.04 -11.00 0.59
N GLN A 233 -25.99 -11.26 1.91
CA GLN A 233 -24.74 -11.35 2.67
C GLN A 233 -23.68 -12.28 2.03
N SER A 234 -24.09 -13.41 1.47
CA SER A 234 -23.19 -14.38 0.84
C SER A 234 -22.92 -14.11 -0.64
N ARG A 235 -23.49 -13.04 -1.21
CA ARG A 235 -23.49 -12.79 -2.66
C ARG A 235 -22.75 -11.53 -3.06
N ILE A 236 -22.46 -10.65 -2.12
CA ILE A 236 -21.81 -9.38 -2.37
C ILE A 236 -20.31 -9.44 -2.01
N GLU A 237 -19.52 -8.67 -2.71
CA GLU A 237 -18.10 -8.48 -2.43
C GLU A 237 -17.84 -7.13 -1.76
N ILE A 238 -18.65 -6.10 -2.05
CA ILE A 238 -18.65 -4.79 -1.39
C ILE A 238 -20.07 -4.37 -1.06
N PHE A 239 -20.26 -3.48 -0.08
CA PHE A 239 -21.61 -3.07 0.33
C PHE A 239 -22.45 -2.41 -0.77
N PRO A 240 -21.91 -1.57 -1.68
CA PRO A 240 -22.67 -1.04 -2.81
C PRO A 240 -23.29 -2.09 -3.73
N ASP A 241 -22.72 -3.29 -3.83
CA ASP A 241 -23.27 -4.38 -4.66
C ASP A 241 -24.69 -4.76 -4.23
N ILE A 242 -25.07 -4.47 -2.97
CA ILE A 242 -26.42 -4.71 -2.47
C ILE A 242 -27.46 -4.09 -3.39
N GLU A 243 -27.23 -2.87 -3.86
CA GLU A 243 -28.19 -2.09 -4.66
C GLU A 243 -28.62 -2.85 -5.92
N GLU A 244 -27.66 -3.44 -6.63
CA GLU A 244 -27.91 -4.24 -7.85
C GLU A 244 -28.51 -5.62 -7.56
N HIS A 245 -28.23 -6.17 -6.37
CA HIS A 245 -28.72 -7.51 -5.99
C HIS A 245 -30.16 -7.51 -5.48
N ILE A 246 -30.78 -6.34 -5.24
CA ILE A 246 -32.11 -6.23 -4.67
C ILE A 246 -33.07 -5.33 -5.47
N ASP A 247 -32.63 -4.74 -6.58
CA ASP A 247 -33.43 -3.82 -7.41
C ASP A 247 -34.70 -4.49 -7.95
N PHE A 248 -34.65 -5.79 -8.23
CA PHE A 248 -35.78 -6.58 -8.72
C PHE A 248 -36.99 -6.65 -7.73
N PHE A 249 -36.81 -6.36 -6.44
CA PHE A 249 -37.91 -6.23 -5.51
C PHE A 249 -38.82 -5.02 -5.79
N GLU A 250 -38.26 -3.98 -6.37
CA GLU A 250 -38.98 -2.75 -6.68
C GLU A 250 -39.44 -2.70 -8.13
N LYS A 251 -38.59 -3.16 -9.07
CA LYS A 251 -38.89 -3.13 -10.50
C LYS A 251 -38.34 -4.40 -11.18
N LEU A 252 -39.22 -5.09 -11.90
CA LEU A 252 -38.81 -6.19 -12.73
C LEU A 252 -37.84 -5.67 -13.79
N PRO A 253 -36.60 -6.23 -13.91
CA PRO A 253 -35.65 -5.81 -14.93
C PRO A 253 -36.19 -6.13 -16.33
N GLU A 254 -35.76 -5.36 -17.33
CA GLU A 254 -35.97 -5.75 -18.73
C GLU A 254 -35.13 -7.00 -18.99
N TYR A 255 -35.77 -8.03 -19.52
CA TYR A 255 -35.09 -9.30 -19.84
C TYR A 255 -35.41 -9.74 -21.26
N ASP A 256 -34.47 -10.41 -21.90
CA ASP A 256 -34.69 -11.05 -23.19
C ASP A 256 -35.50 -12.34 -22.98
N PRO A 257 -36.70 -12.47 -23.56
CA PRO A 257 -37.48 -13.71 -23.50
C PRO A 257 -36.71 -14.95 -23.98
N ALA A 258 -35.69 -14.78 -24.84
CA ALA A 258 -34.84 -15.87 -25.30
C ALA A 258 -34.07 -16.54 -24.16
N MET A 259 -33.89 -15.88 -23.01
CA MET A 259 -33.25 -16.49 -21.81
C MET A 259 -34.01 -17.71 -21.31
N TYR A 260 -35.33 -17.77 -21.55
CA TYR A 260 -36.19 -18.91 -21.16
C TYR A 260 -36.12 -20.09 -22.14
N THR A 261 -35.44 -19.90 -23.27
CA THR A 261 -35.33 -20.97 -24.29
C THR A 261 -34.02 -21.78 -24.12
N HIS A 262 -33.20 -21.46 -23.14
CA HIS A 262 -31.95 -22.21 -22.87
C HIS A 262 -32.27 -23.53 -22.16
N CYS A 263 -31.80 -24.64 -22.68
CA CYS A 263 -32.14 -25.99 -22.23
C CYS A 263 -31.82 -26.33 -20.76
N LEU A 264 -30.98 -25.54 -20.10
CA LEU A 264 -30.69 -25.65 -18.66
C LEU A 264 -31.70 -24.90 -17.77
N LEU A 265 -32.58 -24.08 -18.34
CA LEU A 265 -33.59 -23.29 -17.64
C LEU A 265 -35.02 -23.84 -17.84
N TYR A 266 -35.17 -25.03 -18.41
CA TYR A 266 -36.45 -25.73 -18.55
C TYR A 266 -37.02 -26.19 -17.19
N THR A 267 -37.07 -25.29 -16.22
CA THR A 267 -37.83 -25.52 -14.97
C THR A 267 -39.30 -25.11 -15.06
N SER A 268 -39.68 -24.39 -16.13
CA SER A 268 -41.09 -24.03 -16.37
C SER A 268 -41.92 -25.16 -16.97
N ASP A 269 -41.29 -26.18 -17.52
CA ASP A 269 -41.96 -27.29 -18.14
C ASP A 269 -42.52 -28.32 -17.12
N ALA A 270 -42.02 -28.29 -15.90
CA ALA A 270 -42.51 -29.15 -14.82
C ALA A 270 -43.97 -28.82 -14.40
N ALA A 271 -44.52 -27.65 -14.82
CA ALA A 271 -45.91 -27.31 -14.58
C ALA A 271 -46.87 -27.85 -15.65
N ASP A 272 -46.39 -28.06 -16.88
CA ASP A 272 -47.19 -28.63 -17.98
C ASP A 272 -47.27 -30.15 -17.90
N ASP A 273 -46.29 -30.85 -17.34
CA ASP A 273 -46.26 -32.28 -17.12
C ASP A 273 -47.26 -32.75 -16.01
N LEU A 274 -47.82 -31.85 -15.23
CA LEU A 274 -48.82 -32.17 -14.22
C LEU A 274 -50.27 -32.07 -14.73
N LEU A 275 -50.49 -31.79 -16.02
CA LEU A 275 -51.80 -31.73 -16.67
C LEU A 275 -52.03 -32.87 -17.69
N CYS A 276 -51.23 -33.91 -17.69
CA CYS A 276 -51.46 -35.14 -18.46
C CYS A 276 -51.88 -36.31 -17.57
#